data_c7aacf69a8165ddca81ccf7106c88fa4
#
_entry.id   c7aacf69a8165ddca81ccf7106c88fa4
#
_cell.length_a   1.000
_cell.length_b   1.000
_cell.length_c   1.000
_cell.angle_alpha   90.00
_cell.angle_beta   90.00
_cell.angle_gamma   90.00
#
_symmetry.space_group_name_H-M   'P 1'
#
loop_
_entity.id
_entity.type
_entity.pdbx_description
1 polymer ?
#
loop_
_entity_poly.entity_id
_entity_poly.type
_entity_poly.pdbx_seq_one_letter_code
_entity_poly.pdbx_strand_id
1 'polypeptide(L)'
;MGYKSVGKFEVQEIIDLINAPGKTAILAGYKISVSGARLMNFAVHGTDCICCGAKGAYFSVETSNKDINTGLHLNLYAINVHGDPVLMTKDHVVLKSLGGEDKVENYRPMCLRCNNLLEITVNHTVLIRNFIIR
;
A
#
# COMPACT_ATOMS: atom_id res chain seq x y z
N MET A 1 -4.70 6.04 -16.59
CA MET A 1 -6.03 5.93 -16.00
C MET A 1 -5.93 6.06 -14.51
N GLY A 2 -6.57 7.05 -13.98
CA GLY A 2 -6.55 7.29 -12.55
C GLY A 2 -7.65 6.56 -11.82
N TYR A 3 -7.55 6.57 -10.50
CA TYR A 3 -8.62 6.14 -9.63
C TYR A 3 -9.61 7.27 -9.40
N LYS A 4 -10.87 6.89 -9.15
CA LYS A 4 -11.94 7.82 -8.77
C LYS A 4 -12.31 7.53 -7.32
N SER A 5 -12.13 8.50 -6.45
CA SER A 5 -12.37 8.37 -5.02
C SER A 5 -13.83 8.68 -4.69
N VAL A 6 -14.43 7.87 -3.82
CA VAL A 6 -15.75 8.15 -3.24
C VAL A 6 -15.64 8.61 -1.78
N GLY A 7 -14.45 8.57 -1.19
CA GLY A 7 -14.23 9.07 0.17
C GLY A 7 -12.80 8.89 0.61
N LYS A 8 -12.34 9.80 1.46
CA LYS A 8 -11.01 9.74 2.07
C LYS A 8 -11.16 9.64 3.58
N PHE A 9 -10.24 8.93 4.20
CA PHE A 9 -10.30 8.59 5.63
C PHE A 9 -8.93 8.75 6.25
N GLU A 10 -8.90 9.09 7.53
CA GLU A 10 -7.66 9.18 8.27
C GLU A 10 -6.98 7.81 8.38
N VAL A 11 -5.66 7.81 8.38
CA VAL A 11 -4.87 6.59 8.43
C VAL A 11 -5.24 5.74 9.65
N GLN A 12 -5.26 6.34 10.82
CA GLN A 12 -5.50 5.58 12.06
C GLN A 12 -6.91 4.97 12.10
N GLU A 13 -7.89 5.68 11.58
CA GLU A 13 -9.27 5.19 11.51
C GLU A 13 -9.33 3.87 10.72
N ILE A 14 -8.67 3.80 9.60
CA ILE A 14 -8.66 2.60 8.77
C ILE A 14 -7.77 1.50 9.37
N ILE A 15 -6.63 1.85 9.93
CA ILE A 15 -5.77 0.87 10.61
C ILE A 15 -6.52 0.19 11.74
N ASP A 16 -7.31 0.94 12.50
CA ASP A 16 -8.14 0.37 13.57
C ASP A 16 -9.16 -0.63 13.02
N LEU A 17 -9.76 -0.33 11.88
CA LEU A 17 -10.68 -1.25 11.21
C LEU A 17 -10.00 -2.52 10.70
N ILE A 18 -8.80 -2.39 10.15
CA ILE A 18 -8.02 -3.55 9.70
C ILE A 18 -7.69 -4.47 10.87
N ASN A 19 -7.36 -3.91 12.02
CA ASN A 19 -7.01 -4.65 13.22
C ASN A 19 -8.22 -5.19 13.98
N ALA A 20 -9.42 -4.69 13.70
CA ALA A 20 -10.64 -5.15 14.35
C ALA A 20 -11.11 -6.49 13.78
N PRO A 21 -11.94 -7.25 14.50
CA PRO A 21 -12.58 -8.44 13.93
C PRO A 21 -13.44 -8.08 12.73
N GLY A 22 -13.43 -8.96 11.73
CA GLY A 22 -14.21 -8.77 10.51
C GLY A 22 -13.34 -8.45 9.32
N LYS A 23 -13.89 -8.70 8.13
CA LYS A 23 -13.16 -8.54 6.86
C LYS A 23 -13.65 -7.35 6.04
N THR A 24 -14.78 -6.78 6.42
CA THR A 24 -15.40 -5.67 5.69
C THR A 24 -15.87 -4.60 6.67
N ALA A 25 -16.02 -3.38 6.15
CA ALA A 25 -16.60 -2.25 6.88
C ALA A 25 -17.43 -1.42 5.92
N ILE A 26 -18.35 -0.62 6.45
CA ILE A 26 -19.10 0.32 5.64
C ILE A 26 -18.33 1.64 5.62
N LEU A 27 -17.86 2.01 4.45
CA LEU A 27 -17.09 3.23 4.23
C LEU A 27 -17.71 4.00 3.06
N ALA A 28 -17.99 5.28 3.26
CA ALA A 28 -18.66 6.12 2.26
C ALA A 28 -19.97 5.51 1.74
N GLY A 29 -20.67 4.73 2.59
CA GLY A 29 -21.92 4.07 2.22
C GLY A 29 -21.75 2.74 1.48
N TYR A 30 -20.54 2.25 1.30
CA TYR A 30 -20.24 1.02 0.58
C TYR A 30 -19.63 -0.03 1.51
N LYS A 31 -19.90 -1.30 1.21
CA LYS A 31 -19.26 -2.42 1.90
C LYS A 31 -17.87 -2.65 1.30
N ILE A 32 -16.83 -2.34 2.06
CA ILE A 32 -15.45 -2.32 1.60
C ILE A 32 -14.63 -3.36 2.35
N SER A 33 -13.76 -4.08 1.66
CA SER A 33 -12.81 -5.00 2.29
C SER A 33 -11.78 -4.21 3.12
N VAL A 34 -11.61 -4.62 4.37
CA VAL A 34 -10.57 -4.10 5.26
C VAL A 34 -9.58 -5.22 5.64
N SER A 35 -9.38 -6.16 4.73
CA SER A 35 -8.50 -7.30 4.93
C SER A 35 -7.61 -7.50 3.71
N GLY A 36 -6.77 -8.53 3.76
CA GLY A 36 -5.86 -8.86 2.67
C GLY A 36 -4.42 -8.47 2.97
N ALA A 37 -3.50 -9.04 2.19
CA ALA A 37 -2.07 -8.93 2.44
C ALA A 37 -1.56 -7.49 2.42
N ARG A 38 -2.04 -6.69 1.47
CA ARG A 38 -1.59 -5.31 1.30
C ARG A 38 -2.00 -4.44 2.50
N LEU A 39 -3.25 -4.55 2.93
CA LEU A 39 -3.74 -3.78 4.08
C LEU A 39 -3.09 -4.26 5.38
N MET A 40 -2.91 -5.56 5.54
CA MET A 40 -2.23 -6.12 6.71
C MET A 40 -0.78 -5.66 6.78
N ASN A 41 -0.09 -5.54 5.65
CA ASN A 41 1.25 -4.99 5.59
C ASN A 41 1.29 -3.57 6.22
N PHE A 42 0.34 -2.72 5.87
CA PHE A 42 0.27 -1.37 6.44
C PHE A 42 -0.05 -1.38 7.93
N ALA A 43 -0.93 -2.27 8.35
CA ALA A 43 -1.30 -2.37 9.77
C ALA A 43 -0.14 -2.86 10.64
N VAL A 44 0.68 -3.78 10.12
CA VAL A 44 1.78 -4.39 10.88
C VAL A 44 3.07 -3.56 10.77
N HIS A 45 3.40 -3.09 9.58
CA HIS A 45 4.71 -2.47 9.32
C HIS A 45 4.69 -0.96 9.20
N GLY A 46 3.49 -0.36 9.19
CA GLY A 46 3.35 1.09 9.12
C GLY A 46 2.97 1.60 7.75
N THR A 47 2.75 2.90 7.68
CA THR A 47 2.15 3.55 6.52
C THR A 47 3.09 4.51 5.81
N ASP A 48 4.35 4.55 6.23
CA ASP A 48 5.37 5.39 5.60
C ASP A 48 6.20 4.55 4.63
N CYS A 49 6.69 5.17 3.56
CA CYS A 49 7.56 4.46 2.62
C CYS A 49 8.89 4.12 3.30
N ILE A 50 9.25 2.83 3.29
CA ILE A 50 10.50 2.37 3.90
C ILE A 50 11.74 2.91 3.18
N CYS A 51 11.60 3.31 1.93
CA CYS A 51 12.72 3.75 1.09
C CYS A 51 12.94 5.25 1.16
N CYS A 52 11.94 6.07 0.81
CA CYS A 52 12.09 7.52 0.75
C CYS A 52 11.50 8.26 1.95
N GLY A 53 10.81 7.56 2.84
CA GLY A 53 10.21 8.17 4.02
C GLY A 53 8.95 8.98 3.77
N ALA A 54 8.36 8.91 2.58
CA ALA A 54 7.07 9.56 2.33
C ALA A 54 6.06 9.11 3.38
N LYS A 55 5.33 10.06 3.97
CA LYS A 55 4.47 9.80 5.12
C LYS A 55 3.06 9.41 4.70
N GLY A 56 2.56 8.27 5.20
CA GLY A 56 1.18 7.88 5.00
C GLY A 56 0.24 8.98 5.47
N ALA A 57 -0.65 9.43 4.58
CA ALA A 57 -1.47 10.60 4.83
C ALA A 57 -2.95 10.28 4.94
N TYR A 58 -3.46 9.42 4.07
CA TYR A 58 -4.88 9.07 4.07
C TYR A 58 -5.13 7.78 3.30
N PHE A 59 -6.23 7.11 3.64
CA PHE A 59 -6.79 6.05 2.81
C PHE A 59 -7.90 6.63 1.93
N SER A 60 -8.00 6.13 0.71
CA SER A 60 -9.06 6.49 -0.22
C SER A 60 -9.83 5.24 -0.61
N VAL A 61 -11.17 5.31 -0.57
CA VAL A 61 -12.02 4.29 -1.17
C VAL A 61 -12.21 4.69 -2.62
N GLU A 62 -11.74 3.88 -3.54
CA GLU A 62 -11.67 4.29 -4.93
C GLU A 62 -11.73 3.11 -5.89
N THR A 63 -11.99 3.42 -7.16
CA THR A 63 -12.04 2.44 -8.23
C THR A 63 -11.45 3.02 -9.51
N SER A 64 -10.89 2.15 -10.36
CA SER A 64 -10.49 2.49 -11.72
C SER A 64 -11.58 2.15 -12.74
N ASN A 65 -12.69 1.57 -12.31
CA ASN A 65 -13.79 1.19 -13.20
C ASN A 65 -14.56 2.43 -13.67
N LYS A 66 -15.21 2.32 -14.84
CA LYS A 66 -16.10 3.38 -15.34
C LYS A 66 -17.28 3.60 -14.42
N ASP A 67 -17.88 2.50 -13.95
CA ASP A 67 -18.97 2.56 -12.97
C ASP A 67 -18.34 2.72 -11.58
N ILE A 68 -18.51 3.90 -11.01
CA ILE A 68 -17.94 4.27 -9.71
C ILE A 68 -18.45 3.39 -8.56
N ASN A 69 -19.56 2.68 -8.76
CA ASN A 69 -20.12 1.80 -7.73
C ASN A 69 -19.52 0.39 -7.76
N THR A 70 -18.57 0.12 -8.66
CA THR A 70 -17.96 -1.21 -8.82
C THR A 70 -16.46 -1.14 -8.60
N GLY A 71 -15.89 -2.25 -8.09
CA GLY A 71 -14.45 -2.37 -7.91
C GLY A 71 -13.86 -1.46 -6.84
N LEU A 72 -14.68 -0.97 -5.92
CA LEU A 72 -14.22 -0.08 -4.85
C LEU A 72 -13.34 -0.82 -3.86
N HIS A 73 -12.22 -0.21 -3.53
CA HIS A 73 -11.26 -0.76 -2.58
C HIS A 73 -10.47 0.36 -1.92
N LEU A 74 -9.79 0.03 -0.83
CA LEU A 74 -8.94 0.98 -0.11
C LEU A 74 -7.56 1.06 -0.74
N ASN A 75 -7.10 2.27 -0.99
CA ASN A 75 -5.71 2.57 -1.31
C ASN A 75 -5.14 3.54 -0.29
N LEU A 76 -3.90 3.34 0.11
CA LEU A 76 -3.17 4.24 0.99
C LEU A 76 -2.32 5.19 0.15
N TYR A 77 -2.38 6.46 0.47
CA TYR A 77 -1.53 7.49 -0.15
C TYR A 77 -0.61 8.10 0.90
N ALA A 78 0.64 8.27 0.52
CA ALA A 78 1.63 9.00 1.30
C ALA A 78 1.94 10.32 0.61
N ILE A 79 2.46 11.28 1.35
CA ILE A 79 2.87 12.57 0.79
C ILE A 79 4.39 12.58 0.69
N ASN A 80 4.91 12.82 -0.50
CA ASN A 80 6.34 12.87 -0.75
C ASN A 80 6.94 14.23 -0.35
N VAL A 81 8.26 14.38 -0.54
CA VAL A 81 8.98 15.59 -0.16
C VAL A 81 8.52 16.83 -0.94
N HIS A 82 7.87 16.63 -2.09
CA HIS A 82 7.32 17.73 -2.91
C HIS A 82 5.90 18.09 -2.53
N GLY A 83 5.30 17.40 -1.56
CA GLY A 83 3.92 17.62 -1.15
C GLY A 83 2.90 16.89 -2.01
N ASP A 84 3.32 15.97 -2.87
CA ASP A 84 2.44 15.25 -3.78
C ASP A 84 2.04 13.90 -3.19
N PRO A 85 0.77 13.47 -3.38
CA PRO A 85 0.35 12.15 -2.97
C PRO A 85 0.96 11.08 -3.89
N VAL A 86 1.45 10.01 -3.28
CA VAL A 86 1.96 8.84 -3.99
C VAL A 86 1.28 7.59 -3.44
N LEU A 87 0.89 6.69 -4.33
CA LEU A 87 0.24 5.44 -3.96
C LEU A 87 1.23 4.56 -3.19
N MET A 88 0.76 3.98 -2.08
CA MET A 88 1.56 3.03 -1.32
C MET A 88 1.29 1.61 -1.78
N THR A 89 2.34 0.81 -1.79
CA THR A 89 2.29 -0.57 -2.24
C THR A 89 2.88 -1.51 -1.20
N LYS A 90 2.67 -2.79 -1.41
CA LYS A 90 3.29 -3.88 -0.66
C LYS A 90 4.51 -4.36 -1.45
N ASP A 91 5.65 -4.47 -0.80
CA ASP A 91 6.86 -4.99 -1.41
C ASP A 91 7.42 -6.14 -0.58
N HIS A 92 8.17 -7.05 -1.22
CA HIS A 92 8.81 -8.19 -0.55
C HIS A 92 10.21 -7.81 -0.07
N VAL A 93 10.54 -8.14 1.18
CA VAL A 93 11.90 -7.97 1.71
C VAL A 93 12.84 -8.93 0.97
N VAL A 94 12.47 -10.22 0.91
CA VAL A 94 13.15 -11.20 0.07
C VAL A 94 12.31 -11.39 -1.18
N LEU A 95 12.91 -11.17 -2.34
CA LEU A 95 12.21 -11.25 -3.62
C LEU A 95 11.65 -12.66 -3.85
N LYS A 96 10.47 -12.75 -4.45
CA LYS A 96 9.87 -14.05 -4.79
C LYS A 96 10.78 -14.87 -5.68
N SER A 97 11.48 -14.22 -6.61
CA SER A 97 12.44 -14.89 -7.49
C SER A 97 13.63 -15.46 -6.75
N LEU A 98 13.87 -15.06 -5.51
CA LEU A 98 14.95 -15.55 -4.65
C LEU A 98 14.41 -16.42 -3.49
N GLY A 99 13.20 -16.94 -3.61
CA GLY A 99 12.60 -17.79 -2.59
C GLY A 99 11.81 -17.06 -1.52
N GLY A 100 11.53 -15.77 -1.71
CA GLY A 100 10.74 -15.00 -0.75
C GLY A 100 9.29 -15.49 -0.69
N GLU A 101 8.77 -15.61 0.53
CA GLU A 101 7.42 -16.09 0.77
C GLU A 101 6.40 -14.95 0.75
N ASP A 102 5.15 -15.29 0.45
CA ASP A 102 4.00 -14.38 0.51
C ASP A 102 3.41 -14.38 1.93
N LYS A 103 4.17 -13.81 2.85
CA LYS A 103 3.78 -13.67 4.27
C LYS A 103 3.98 -12.25 4.73
N VAL A 104 3.16 -11.81 5.67
CA VAL A 104 3.24 -10.43 6.19
C VAL A 104 4.63 -10.10 6.73
N GLU A 105 5.32 -11.08 7.30
CA GLU A 105 6.68 -10.91 7.81
C GLU A 105 7.69 -10.58 6.70
N ASN A 106 7.37 -10.92 5.47
CA ASN A 106 8.22 -10.65 4.30
C ASN A 106 7.75 -9.42 3.50
N TYR A 107 6.78 -8.69 3.98
CA TYR A 107 6.29 -7.48 3.32
C TYR A 107 6.80 -6.23 4.00
N ARG A 108 6.79 -5.13 3.27
CA ARG A 108 7.06 -3.80 3.80
C ARG A 108 6.31 -2.76 2.99
N PRO A 109 5.99 -1.60 3.60
CA PRO A 109 5.36 -0.52 2.86
C PRO A 109 6.38 0.22 2.01
N MET A 110 6.03 0.43 0.75
CA MET A 110 6.88 1.18 -0.18
C MET A 110 5.98 1.94 -1.15
N CYS A 111 6.30 3.20 -1.42
CA CYS A 111 5.54 3.95 -2.39
C CYS A 111 5.78 3.40 -3.81
N LEU A 112 4.80 3.60 -4.69
CA LEU A 112 4.87 3.07 -6.05
C LEU A 112 6.11 3.54 -6.80
N ARG A 113 6.48 4.81 -6.62
CA ARG A 113 7.66 5.37 -7.26
C ARG A 113 8.94 4.64 -6.87
N CYS A 114 9.16 4.45 -5.56
CA CYS A 114 10.34 3.74 -5.07
C CYS A 114 10.33 2.28 -5.51
N ASN A 115 9.15 1.64 -5.46
CA ASN A 115 9.01 0.25 -5.89
C ASN A 115 9.40 0.09 -7.36
N ASN A 116 8.92 0.98 -8.23
CA ASN A 116 9.27 0.96 -9.66
C ASN A 116 10.75 1.20 -9.89
N LEU A 117 11.35 2.16 -9.18
CA LEU A 117 12.77 2.45 -9.30
C LEU A 117 13.64 1.26 -8.87
N LEU A 118 13.28 0.59 -7.78
CA LEU A 118 14.01 -0.57 -7.30
C LEU A 118 13.87 -1.76 -8.22
N GLU A 119 12.72 -1.95 -8.87
CA GLU A 119 12.54 -3.01 -9.87
C GLU A 119 13.47 -2.81 -11.06
N ILE A 120 13.60 -1.59 -11.55
CA ILE A 120 14.53 -1.27 -12.64
C ILE A 120 15.97 -1.62 -12.22
N THR A 121 16.35 -1.24 -10.99
CA THR A 121 17.68 -1.54 -10.45
C THR A 121 17.90 -3.04 -10.29
N VAL A 122 16.91 -3.76 -9.76
CA VAL A 122 16.99 -5.21 -9.51
C VAL A 122 17.15 -5.99 -10.81
N ASN A 123 16.57 -5.54 -11.91
CA ASN A 123 16.76 -6.20 -13.22
C ASN A 123 18.23 -6.21 -13.64
N HIS A 124 19.04 -5.31 -13.14
CA HIS A 124 20.48 -5.26 -13.42
C HIS A 124 21.33 -5.82 -12.29
N THR A 125 20.91 -5.62 -11.03
CA THR A 125 21.69 -6.05 -9.87
C THR A 125 20.78 -6.41 -8.71
N VAL A 126 20.48 -7.67 -8.54
CA VAL A 126 19.59 -8.18 -7.49
C VAL A 126 20.07 -7.79 -6.08
N LEU A 127 21.36 -7.78 -5.85
CA LEU A 127 21.95 -7.51 -4.54
C LEU A 127 21.66 -6.09 -4.03
N ILE A 128 21.48 -5.11 -4.91
CA ILE A 128 21.24 -3.73 -4.51
C ILE A 128 19.93 -3.60 -3.73
N ARG A 129 18.86 -4.28 -4.17
CA ARG A 129 17.58 -4.21 -3.49
C ARG A 129 17.69 -4.69 -2.04
N ASN A 130 18.31 -5.82 -1.81
CA ASN A 130 18.51 -6.36 -0.47
C ASN A 130 19.38 -5.46 0.39
N PHE A 131 20.35 -4.82 -0.19
CA PHE A 131 21.25 -3.91 0.51
C PHE A 131 20.55 -2.63 0.95
N ILE A 132 19.78 -2.00 0.06
CA ILE A 132 19.15 -0.69 0.32
C ILE A 132 18.10 -0.77 1.43
N ILE A 133 17.40 -1.87 1.54
CA ILE A 133 16.21 -2.00 2.37
C ILE A 133 16.42 -2.79 3.66
N ARG A 134 17.64 -3.02 4.01
CA ARG A 134 18.01 -3.59 5.31
C ARG A 134 18.57 -2.52 6.28
#